data_3ec03470156885d1e7911bc9d4438005
#
_entry.id   3ec03470156885d1e7911bc9d4438005
#
_cell.length_a   1.000
_cell.length_b   1.000
_cell.length_c   1.000
_cell.angle_alpha   90.00
_cell.angle_beta   90.00
_cell.angle_gamma   90.00
#
_symmetry.space_group_name_H-M   'P 1'
#
loop_
_entity.id
_entity.type
_entity.pdbx_description
1 polymer ?
#
loop_
_entity_poly.entity_id
_entity_poly.type
_entity_poly.pdbx_seq_one_letter_code
_entity_poly.pdbx_strand_id
1 'polypeptide(L)'
;MPRKSKSEDGSSTGRMGRTDGVSLKQLAAHLNLSTTTLSLVLNDAPTAGSIPQETKDRIFSAARELNYKPNYLARSLRVQRTHTFGVIVPELSDGYSSMVLNGVEAVLSTQGYFYLTASHLHREELVVDLPRMLAERQVEGVIAVDTPIRCQPNLPTVNVSGHEDVPGVTNVILNHQHAAELGIGHLYNLGHRRIAVIKGQEFSSDTVVRFDTICDALAKRGIPIDMRLAIQLQGDSPSPEVGYSAMKTLLATGEKFTAVFAFNDISAIGAIRA
;
A
#
# COMPACT_ATOMS: atom_id res chain seq x y z
N MET A 1 -60.23 3.73 -37.23
CA MET A 1 -60.71 2.72 -36.28
C MET A 1 -60.13 1.37 -36.63
N PRO A 2 -59.53 0.57 -35.72
CA PRO A 2 -59.90 0.44 -34.32
C PRO A 2 -58.72 0.61 -33.31
N ARG A 3 -59.11 0.80 -32.05
CA ARG A 3 -58.25 0.81 -30.83
C ARG A 3 -57.47 -0.50 -30.65
N LYS A 4 -56.24 -0.43 -30.19
CA LYS A 4 -55.55 -1.53 -29.52
C LYS A 4 -55.06 -1.09 -28.15
N SER A 5 -55.35 -1.95 -27.22
CA SER A 5 -55.20 -1.93 -25.79
C SER A 5 -53.76 -1.79 -25.28
N LYS A 6 -53.61 -1.07 -24.16
CA LYS A 6 -52.45 -1.12 -23.26
C LYS A 6 -52.31 -2.54 -22.69
N SER A 7 -51.14 -3.09 -22.79
CA SER A 7 -50.65 -4.13 -21.89
C SER A 7 -49.59 -3.51 -20.98
N GLU A 8 -49.90 -3.39 -19.70
CA GLU A 8 -49.01 -3.12 -18.61
C GLU A 8 -48.16 -4.37 -18.38
N ASP A 9 -46.88 -4.26 -18.64
CA ASP A 9 -45.93 -5.29 -18.20
C ASP A 9 -45.07 -4.69 -17.11
N GLY A 10 -45.48 -4.97 -15.88
CA GLY A 10 -44.77 -4.57 -14.64
C GLY A 10 -43.60 -5.52 -14.40
N SER A 11 -42.40 -5.19 -14.89
CA SER A 11 -41.18 -5.84 -14.41
C SER A 11 -40.76 -5.22 -13.08
N SER A 12 -41.19 -5.81 -11.99
CA SER A 12 -40.61 -5.58 -10.67
C SER A 12 -39.14 -6.09 -10.67
N THR A 13 -38.21 -5.18 -10.86
CA THR A 13 -36.79 -5.44 -10.53
C THR A 13 -36.73 -5.71 -9.03
N GLY A 14 -36.64 -6.99 -8.68
CA GLY A 14 -36.42 -7.44 -7.33
C GLY A 14 -35.13 -6.82 -6.77
N ARG A 15 -35.28 -5.87 -5.85
CA ARG A 15 -34.18 -5.53 -4.91
C ARG A 15 -33.82 -6.82 -4.22
N MET A 16 -32.62 -7.30 -4.51
CA MET A 16 -31.96 -8.36 -3.75
C MET A 16 -32.01 -7.97 -2.28
N GLY A 17 -32.83 -8.67 -1.48
CA GLY A 17 -33.04 -8.39 -0.07
C GLY A 17 -31.70 -8.49 0.66
N ARG A 18 -31.24 -7.36 1.23
CA ARG A 18 -30.35 -7.41 2.39
C ARG A 18 -31.04 -8.32 3.38
N THR A 19 -30.39 -9.41 3.73
CA THR A 19 -30.78 -10.22 4.90
C THR A 19 -30.67 -9.28 6.10
N ASP A 20 -31.81 -8.74 6.53
CA ASP A 20 -31.90 -7.87 7.70
C ASP A 20 -31.53 -8.70 8.92
N GLY A 21 -30.23 -8.67 9.31
CA GLY A 21 -29.79 -9.21 10.58
C GLY A 21 -30.47 -8.47 11.73
N VAL A 22 -30.70 -9.15 12.84
CA VAL A 22 -31.29 -8.56 14.05
C VAL A 22 -30.51 -7.30 14.42
N SER A 23 -31.21 -6.18 14.63
CA SER A 23 -30.60 -4.92 15.07
C SER A 23 -30.31 -4.93 16.57
N LEU A 24 -29.37 -4.07 17.00
CA LEU A 24 -29.07 -3.88 18.44
C LEU A 24 -30.35 -3.54 19.25
N LYS A 25 -31.28 -2.79 18.66
CA LYS A 25 -32.55 -2.42 19.28
C LYS A 25 -33.47 -3.63 19.47
N GLN A 26 -33.54 -4.52 18.49
CA GLN A 26 -34.31 -5.77 18.60
C GLN A 26 -33.69 -6.73 19.61
N LEU A 27 -32.37 -6.87 19.66
CA LEU A 27 -31.69 -7.68 20.65
C LEU A 27 -31.89 -7.12 22.07
N ALA A 28 -31.88 -5.79 22.23
CA ALA A 28 -32.16 -5.13 23.49
C ALA A 28 -33.59 -5.40 23.98
N ALA A 29 -34.57 -5.29 23.08
CA ALA A 29 -35.97 -5.60 23.39
C ALA A 29 -36.17 -7.08 23.78
N HIS A 30 -35.51 -8.01 23.08
CA HIS A 30 -35.58 -9.45 23.38
C HIS A 30 -35.07 -9.78 24.79
N LEU A 31 -34.00 -9.09 25.21
CA LEU A 31 -33.39 -9.31 26.55
C LEU A 31 -34.00 -8.44 27.65
N ASN A 32 -34.90 -7.53 27.30
CA ASN A 32 -35.45 -6.51 28.22
C ASN A 32 -34.35 -5.66 28.89
N LEU A 33 -33.34 -5.27 28.08
CA LEU A 33 -32.20 -4.48 28.53
C LEU A 33 -32.09 -3.20 27.69
N SER A 34 -31.32 -2.21 28.16
CA SER A 34 -31.04 -1.01 27.39
C SER A 34 -30.06 -1.30 26.25
N THR A 35 -30.19 -0.59 25.12
CA THR A 35 -29.21 -0.65 24.02
C THR A 35 -27.81 -0.22 24.46
N THR A 36 -27.74 0.65 25.49
CA THR A 36 -26.47 1.09 26.07
C THR A 36 -25.77 -0.07 26.79
N THR A 37 -26.50 -0.82 27.62
CA THR A 37 -25.97 -2.01 28.33
C THR A 37 -25.42 -3.04 27.33
N LEU A 38 -26.22 -3.36 26.30
CA LEU A 38 -25.79 -4.28 25.26
C LEU A 38 -24.53 -3.78 24.53
N SER A 39 -24.53 -2.49 24.17
CA SER A 39 -23.40 -1.90 23.48
C SER A 39 -22.12 -1.92 24.32
N LEU A 40 -22.20 -1.69 25.64
CA LEU A 40 -21.03 -1.77 26.51
C LEU A 40 -20.48 -3.20 26.58
N VAL A 41 -21.35 -4.21 26.75
CA VAL A 41 -20.94 -5.61 26.84
C VAL A 41 -20.40 -6.14 25.51
N LEU A 42 -21.12 -5.92 24.41
CA LEU A 42 -20.75 -6.44 23.08
C LEU A 42 -19.47 -5.79 22.49
N ASN A 43 -19.08 -4.62 23.01
CA ASN A 43 -17.86 -3.92 22.58
C ASN A 43 -16.74 -3.98 23.63
N ASP A 44 -16.91 -4.78 24.67
CA ASP A 44 -15.94 -4.91 25.77
C ASP A 44 -15.45 -3.56 26.32
N ALA A 45 -16.40 -2.63 26.51
CA ALA A 45 -16.06 -1.30 26.98
C ALA A 45 -15.54 -1.36 28.45
N PRO A 46 -14.56 -0.53 28.84
CA PRO A 46 -14.03 -0.53 30.22
C PRO A 46 -15.12 -0.41 31.30
N THR A 47 -16.19 0.32 31.00
CA THR A 47 -17.36 0.49 31.87
C THR A 47 -18.25 -0.74 31.95
N ALA A 48 -18.08 -1.75 31.08
CA ALA A 48 -18.80 -3.02 31.18
C ALA A 48 -18.35 -3.85 32.41
N GLY A 49 -17.24 -3.48 33.05
CA GLY A 49 -16.78 -4.12 34.30
C GLY A 49 -17.82 -4.14 35.42
N SER A 50 -18.68 -3.13 35.51
CA SER A 50 -19.74 -3.02 36.48
C SER A 50 -20.98 -3.87 36.19
N ILE A 51 -21.09 -4.51 35.02
CA ILE A 51 -22.22 -5.33 34.60
C ILE A 51 -21.99 -6.77 35.11
N PRO A 52 -22.97 -7.38 35.81
CA PRO A 52 -22.85 -8.74 36.33
C PRO A 52 -22.53 -9.75 35.21
N GLN A 53 -21.70 -10.75 35.54
CA GLN A 53 -21.26 -11.77 34.57
C GLN A 53 -22.43 -12.53 33.94
N GLU A 54 -23.43 -12.88 34.76
CA GLU A 54 -24.67 -13.54 34.31
C GLU A 54 -25.37 -12.72 33.20
N THR A 55 -25.41 -11.38 33.34
CA THR A 55 -26.01 -10.50 32.32
C THR A 55 -25.18 -10.48 31.06
N LYS A 56 -23.85 -10.49 31.17
CA LYS A 56 -22.95 -10.58 30.00
C LYS A 56 -23.17 -11.89 29.26
N ASP A 57 -23.23 -13.01 29.96
CA ASP A 57 -23.42 -14.34 29.38
C ASP A 57 -24.77 -14.44 28.64
N ARG A 58 -25.85 -13.89 29.23
CA ARG A 58 -27.17 -13.79 28.58
C ARG A 58 -27.10 -12.97 27.29
N ILE A 59 -26.38 -11.86 27.29
CA ILE A 59 -26.23 -11.00 26.10
C ILE A 59 -25.48 -11.75 25.00
N PHE A 60 -24.35 -12.41 25.31
CA PHE A 60 -23.58 -13.16 24.33
C PHE A 60 -24.34 -14.39 23.79
N SER A 61 -25.13 -15.08 24.61
CA SER A 61 -25.95 -16.21 24.18
C SER A 61 -27.05 -15.76 23.21
N ALA A 62 -27.82 -14.74 23.58
CA ALA A 62 -28.86 -14.19 22.71
C ALA A 62 -28.29 -13.61 21.40
N ALA A 63 -27.13 -12.96 21.45
CA ALA A 63 -26.46 -12.46 20.24
C ALA A 63 -26.08 -13.60 19.28
N ARG A 64 -25.61 -14.73 19.79
CA ARG A 64 -25.33 -15.95 19.00
C ARG A 64 -26.60 -16.59 18.46
N GLU A 65 -27.60 -16.79 19.29
CA GLU A 65 -28.90 -17.41 18.91
C GLU A 65 -29.62 -16.62 17.81
N LEU A 66 -29.61 -15.29 17.90
CA LEU A 66 -30.24 -14.41 16.95
C LEU A 66 -29.32 -14.01 15.80
N ASN A 67 -28.12 -14.60 15.70
CA ASN A 67 -27.11 -14.27 14.71
C ASN A 67 -26.87 -12.76 14.58
N TYR A 68 -26.86 -12.07 15.73
CA TYR A 68 -26.59 -10.64 15.77
C TYR A 68 -25.16 -10.36 15.35
N LYS A 69 -25.00 -9.49 14.36
CA LYS A 69 -23.67 -8.98 13.94
C LYS A 69 -23.61 -7.48 14.25
N PRO A 70 -22.61 -7.04 15.04
CA PRO A 70 -22.42 -5.61 15.27
C PRO A 70 -22.35 -4.84 13.94
N ASN A 71 -23.12 -3.78 13.82
CA ASN A 71 -23.04 -2.92 12.63
C ASN A 71 -21.81 -2.00 12.77
N TYR A 72 -20.79 -2.34 12.04
CA TYR A 72 -19.51 -1.61 12.02
C TYR A 72 -19.70 -0.12 11.65
N LEU A 73 -20.55 0.18 10.64
CA LEU A 73 -20.81 1.55 10.20
C LEU A 73 -21.49 2.38 11.30
N ALA A 74 -22.49 1.80 11.99
CA ALA A 74 -23.15 2.47 13.12
C ALA A 74 -22.19 2.69 14.29
N ARG A 75 -21.25 1.77 14.52
CA ARG A 75 -20.22 1.92 15.55
C ARG A 75 -19.25 3.03 15.16
N SER A 76 -18.75 3.04 13.92
CA SER A 76 -17.80 4.03 13.42
C SER A 76 -18.35 5.46 13.51
N LEU A 77 -19.62 5.65 13.14
CA LEU A 77 -20.33 6.93 13.24
C LEU A 77 -20.40 7.43 14.70
N ARG A 78 -20.64 6.53 15.66
CA ARG A 78 -20.74 6.91 17.06
C ARG A 78 -19.39 7.24 17.69
N VAL A 79 -18.34 6.47 17.34
CA VAL A 79 -16.99 6.61 17.91
C VAL A 79 -16.16 7.60 17.11
N GLN A 80 -16.64 8.01 15.93
CA GLN A 80 -15.93 8.83 14.95
C GLN A 80 -14.58 8.26 14.53
N ARG A 81 -14.47 6.91 14.55
CA ARG A 81 -13.27 6.18 14.16
C ARG A 81 -13.64 4.94 13.35
N THR A 82 -12.93 4.75 12.25
CA THR A 82 -13.14 3.62 11.34
C THR A 82 -12.12 2.50 11.55
N HIS A 83 -11.07 2.72 12.34
CA HIS A 83 -9.96 1.76 12.49
C HIS A 83 -9.51 1.18 11.15
N THR A 84 -9.44 2.03 10.12
CA THR A 84 -9.12 1.61 8.75
C THR A 84 -8.06 2.54 8.18
N PHE A 85 -7.00 1.97 7.62
CA PHE A 85 -5.99 2.70 6.86
C PHE A 85 -6.14 2.45 5.36
N GLY A 86 -5.73 3.42 4.55
CA GLY A 86 -5.51 3.24 3.12
C GLY A 86 -4.06 2.87 2.85
N VAL A 87 -3.82 1.93 1.95
CA VAL A 87 -2.47 1.63 1.48
C VAL A 87 -2.44 1.78 -0.04
N ILE A 88 -1.56 2.65 -0.53
CA ILE A 88 -1.40 2.91 -1.97
C ILE A 88 -0.05 2.34 -2.40
N VAL A 89 -0.06 1.55 -3.47
CA VAL A 89 1.12 0.92 -4.05
C VAL A 89 1.15 1.14 -5.57
N PRO A 90 2.30 1.05 -6.23
CA PRO A 90 2.37 1.04 -7.69
C PRO A 90 1.61 -0.17 -8.26
N GLU A 91 2.04 -1.36 -7.89
CA GLU A 91 1.44 -2.63 -8.30
C GLU A 91 1.47 -3.64 -7.15
N LEU A 92 0.43 -4.49 -7.06
CA LEU A 92 0.41 -5.59 -6.08
C LEU A 92 1.35 -6.73 -6.46
N SER A 93 1.68 -6.86 -7.74
CA SER A 93 2.62 -7.86 -8.26
C SER A 93 4.09 -7.52 -8.00
N ASP A 94 4.40 -6.29 -7.65
CA ASP A 94 5.76 -5.89 -7.30
C ASP A 94 6.21 -6.52 -5.98
N GLY A 95 7.37 -7.18 -6.02
CA GLY A 95 7.92 -7.88 -4.87
C GLY A 95 8.26 -6.96 -3.70
N TYR A 96 8.72 -5.73 -3.98
CA TYR A 96 9.02 -4.73 -2.95
C TYR A 96 7.73 -4.27 -2.26
N SER A 97 6.73 -3.87 -3.04
CA SER A 97 5.42 -3.45 -2.52
C SER A 97 4.78 -4.56 -1.67
N SER A 98 4.86 -5.82 -2.12
CA SER A 98 4.34 -6.98 -1.39
C SER A 98 5.06 -7.19 -0.05
N MET A 99 6.37 -7.02 0.02
CA MET A 99 7.13 -7.14 1.28
C MET A 99 6.78 -6.03 2.26
N VAL A 100 6.63 -4.79 1.80
CA VAL A 100 6.20 -3.67 2.63
C VAL A 100 4.78 -3.90 3.15
N LEU A 101 3.86 -4.35 2.27
CA LEU A 101 2.48 -4.70 2.65
C LEU A 101 2.43 -5.76 3.75
N ASN A 102 3.24 -6.82 3.67
CA ASN A 102 3.33 -7.84 4.71
C ASN A 102 3.73 -7.23 6.07
N GLY A 103 4.67 -6.29 6.08
CA GLY A 103 5.07 -5.57 7.30
C GLY A 103 3.95 -4.70 7.86
N VAL A 104 3.24 -3.97 6.99
CA VAL A 104 2.08 -3.15 7.35
C VAL A 104 0.96 -4.02 7.94
N GLU A 105 0.61 -5.12 7.28
CA GLU A 105 -0.41 -6.06 7.73
C GLU A 105 -0.08 -6.66 9.10
N ALA A 106 1.15 -7.09 9.31
CA ALA A 106 1.59 -7.65 10.58
C ALA A 106 1.36 -6.68 11.77
N VAL A 107 1.55 -5.39 11.57
CA VAL A 107 1.30 -4.38 12.61
C VAL A 107 -0.19 -4.06 12.71
N LEU A 108 -0.86 -3.74 11.62
CA LEU A 108 -2.25 -3.29 11.63
C LEU A 108 -3.20 -4.37 12.19
N SER A 109 -3.00 -5.63 11.81
CA SER A 109 -3.83 -6.75 12.28
C SER A 109 -3.72 -6.95 13.79
N THR A 110 -2.51 -6.84 14.36
CA THR A 110 -2.30 -6.96 15.81
C THR A 110 -2.89 -5.80 16.61
N GLN A 111 -3.00 -4.63 16.00
CA GLN A 111 -3.57 -3.42 16.59
C GLN A 111 -5.08 -3.28 16.33
N GLY A 112 -5.71 -4.27 15.70
CA GLY A 112 -7.15 -4.26 15.40
C GLY A 112 -7.56 -3.27 14.33
N TYR A 113 -6.64 -2.90 13.44
CA TYR A 113 -6.92 -2.07 12.27
C TYR A 113 -7.19 -2.92 11.04
N PHE A 114 -8.12 -2.47 10.23
CA PHE A 114 -8.35 -2.94 8.86
C PHE A 114 -7.59 -2.05 7.87
N TYR A 115 -7.30 -2.54 6.67
CA TYR A 115 -6.72 -1.70 5.62
C TYR A 115 -7.35 -1.97 4.26
N LEU A 116 -7.35 -0.93 3.42
CA LEU A 116 -7.80 -0.95 2.04
C LEU A 116 -6.58 -0.72 1.15
N THR A 117 -6.26 -1.66 0.29
CA THR A 117 -5.17 -1.51 -0.68
C THR A 117 -5.70 -1.05 -2.03
N ALA A 118 -5.01 -0.09 -2.62
CA ALA A 118 -5.27 0.42 -3.97
C ALA A 118 -3.95 0.52 -4.76
N SER A 119 -4.00 0.19 -6.05
CA SER A 119 -2.86 0.28 -6.97
C SER A 119 -3.06 1.38 -7.99
N HIS A 120 -2.04 2.22 -8.18
CA HIS A 120 -2.12 3.28 -9.20
C HIS A 120 -1.60 2.85 -10.58
N LEU A 121 -0.93 1.70 -10.69
CA LEU A 121 -0.47 1.12 -11.97
C LEU A 121 0.33 2.12 -12.82
N HIS A 122 1.15 2.92 -12.17
CA HIS A 122 1.95 4.02 -12.77
C HIS A 122 1.11 5.07 -13.53
N ARG A 123 -0.22 5.13 -13.29
CA ARG A 123 -1.14 6.07 -13.93
C ARG A 123 -1.28 7.32 -13.08
N GLU A 124 -0.90 8.47 -13.64
CA GLU A 124 -0.84 9.75 -12.94
C GLU A 124 -2.22 10.18 -12.39
N GLU A 125 -3.29 9.92 -13.14
CA GLU A 125 -4.65 10.20 -12.68
C GLU A 125 -5.02 9.41 -11.42
N LEU A 126 -4.56 8.17 -11.27
CA LEU A 126 -4.82 7.36 -10.08
C LEU A 126 -3.95 7.80 -8.89
N VAL A 127 -2.73 8.26 -9.13
CA VAL A 127 -1.88 8.85 -8.08
C VAL A 127 -2.60 10.02 -7.40
N VAL A 128 -3.31 10.84 -8.19
CA VAL A 128 -4.08 12.00 -7.68
C VAL A 128 -5.41 11.57 -7.06
N ASP A 129 -6.14 10.64 -7.67
CA ASP A 129 -7.50 10.30 -7.26
C ASP A 129 -7.57 9.34 -6.07
N LEU A 130 -6.65 8.38 -5.94
CA LEU A 130 -6.71 7.36 -4.89
C LEU A 130 -6.71 7.92 -3.47
N PRO A 131 -5.88 8.93 -3.10
CA PRO A 131 -5.95 9.53 -1.78
C PRO A 131 -7.33 10.11 -1.47
N ARG A 132 -7.96 10.78 -2.43
CA ARG A 132 -9.32 11.34 -2.30
C ARG A 132 -10.35 10.21 -2.12
N MET A 133 -10.28 9.18 -2.95
CA MET A 133 -11.19 8.02 -2.88
C MET A 133 -11.08 7.28 -1.54
N LEU A 134 -9.89 7.19 -0.96
CA LEU A 134 -9.68 6.60 0.36
C LEU A 134 -10.24 7.51 1.46
N ALA A 135 -10.07 8.83 1.36
CA ALA A 135 -10.65 9.79 2.30
C ALA A 135 -12.19 9.72 2.29
N GLU A 136 -12.83 9.61 1.12
CA GLU A 136 -14.28 9.40 0.98
C GLU A 136 -14.76 8.11 1.68
N ARG A 137 -13.90 7.10 1.83
CA ARG A 137 -14.15 5.87 2.57
C ARG A 137 -13.82 5.97 4.05
N GLN A 138 -13.49 7.20 4.50
CA GLN A 138 -13.21 7.53 5.90
C GLN A 138 -12.04 6.72 6.49
N VAL A 139 -10.98 6.47 5.71
CA VAL A 139 -9.75 5.95 6.29
C VAL A 139 -9.15 6.98 7.25
N GLU A 140 -8.47 6.52 8.29
CA GLU A 140 -7.88 7.38 9.33
C GLU A 140 -6.48 7.92 8.95
N GLY A 141 -5.87 7.32 7.95
CA GLY A 141 -4.58 7.71 7.41
C GLY A 141 -4.23 6.90 6.17
N VAL A 142 -3.17 7.31 5.51
CA VAL A 142 -2.67 6.69 4.28
C VAL A 142 -1.22 6.26 4.45
N ILE A 143 -0.91 5.06 4.00
CA ILE A 143 0.45 4.56 3.79
C ILE A 143 0.66 4.46 2.29
N ALA A 144 1.53 5.29 1.74
CA ALA A 144 1.93 5.23 0.34
C ALA A 144 3.27 4.48 0.23
N VAL A 145 3.46 3.68 -0.79
CA VAL A 145 4.70 2.93 -1.04
C VAL A 145 5.17 3.25 -2.45
N ASP A 146 6.38 3.74 -2.59
CA ASP A 146 6.96 4.17 -3.88
C ASP A 146 5.94 4.91 -4.77
N THR A 147 5.22 5.84 -4.14
CA THR A 147 4.11 6.59 -4.74
C THR A 147 4.40 8.08 -4.61
N PRO A 148 4.44 8.84 -5.71
CA PRO A 148 4.64 10.29 -5.66
C PRO A 148 3.50 10.99 -4.92
N ILE A 149 3.82 11.89 -3.99
CA ILE A 149 2.85 12.73 -3.30
C ILE A 149 2.87 14.12 -3.93
N ARG A 150 1.84 14.45 -4.71
CA ARG A 150 1.78 15.68 -5.52
C ARG A 150 1.29 16.92 -4.78
N CYS A 151 0.63 16.74 -3.64
CA CYS A 151 0.09 17.85 -2.86
C CYS A 151 -0.03 17.47 -1.38
N GLN A 152 -0.17 18.47 -0.53
CA GLN A 152 -0.40 18.25 0.90
C GLN A 152 -1.65 17.39 1.12
N PRO A 153 -1.55 16.24 1.78
CA PRO A 153 -2.69 15.38 2.03
C PRO A 153 -3.61 15.93 3.13
N ASN A 154 -4.89 15.63 3.04
CA ASN A 154 -5.87 15.94 4.07
C ASN A 154 -5.90 14.94 5.24
N LEU A 155 -5.16 13.85 5.13
CA LEU A 155 -5.06 12.77 6.11
C LEU A 155 -3.59 12.58 6.52
N PRO A 156 -3.33 12.13 7.76
CA PRO A 156 -2.00 11.69 8.13
C PRO A 156 -1.45 10.69 7.11
N THR A 157 -0.29 10.98 6.56
CA THR A 157 0.29 10.19 5.47
C THR A 157 1.73 9.81 5.79
N VAL A 158 2.04 8.53 5.63
CA VAL A 158 3.40 7.99 5.64
C VAL A 158 3.73 7.53 4.22
N ASN A 159 4.88 7.96 3.69
CA ASN A 159 5.36 7.53 2.38
C ASN A 159 6.65 6.70 2.54
N VAL A 160 6.57 5.42 2.20
CA VAL A 160 7.70 4.49 2.19
C VAL A 160 8.39 4.60 0.83
N SER A 161 9.68 4.88 0.84
CA SER A 161 10.48 5.24 -0.36
C SER A 161 10.04 6.55 -1.02
N GLY A 162 9.40 7.46 -0.28
CA GLY A 162 9.10 8.81 -0.76
C GLY A 162 10.24 9.76 -0.41
N HIS A 163 10.57 10.66 -1.34
CA HIS A 163 11.66 11.63 -1.18
C HIS A 163 11.18 13.08 -1.24
N GLU A 164 9.92 13.32 -1.56
CA GLU A 164 9.35 14.66 -1.63
C GLU A 164 9.16 15.23 -0.22
N ASP A 165 9.60 16.47 -0.02
CA ASP A 165 9.34 17.23 1.22
C ASP A 165 7.97 17.90 1.13
N VAL A 166 6.93 17.16 1.49
CA VAL A 166 5.54 17.62 1.46
C VAL A 166 5.04 17.79 2.90
N PRO A 167 4.51 18.98 3.28
CA PRO A 167 3.95 19.19 4.61
C PRO A 167 2.86 18.17 4.97
N GLY A 168 2.97 17.56 6.15
CA GLY A 168 2.01 16.54 6.61
C GLY A 168 2.30 15.12 6.13
N VAL A 169 3.41 14.91 5.40
CA VAL A 169 3.90 13.58 5.01
C VAL A 169 5.13 13.22 5.82
N THR A 170 5.16 12.00 6.34
CA THR A 170 6.35 11.40 6.95
C THR A 170 6.98 10.41 5.98
N ASN A 171 8.20 10.68 5.54
CA ASN A 171 8.93 9.77 4.66
C ASN A 171 9.71 8.72 5.46
N VAL A 172 9.62 7.46 5.05
CA VAL A 172 10.43 6.34 5.53
C VAL A 172 11.34 5.91 4.39
N ILE A 173 12.61 6.25 4.47
CA ILE A 173 13.59 6.06 3.39
C ILE A 173 14.75 5.17 3.83
N LEU A 174 15.38 4.50 2.88
CA LEU A 174 16.65 3.82 3.08
C LEU A 174 17.80 4.84 3.15
N ASN A 175 18.86 4.49 3.86
CA ASN A 175 20.11 5.24 3.79
C ASN A 175 20.85 4.87 2.49
N HIS A 176 20.43 5.47 1.37
CA HIS A 176 20.99 5.19 0.04
C HIS A 176 22.49 5.50 -0.06
N GLN A 177 22.96 6.53 0.65
CA GLN A 177 24.39 6.86 0.73
C GLN A 177 25.19 5.69 1.31
N HIS A 178 24.74 5.15 2.43
CA HIS A 178 25.42 4.02 3.08
C HIS A 178 25.34 2.75 2.21
N ALA A 179 24.18 2.48 1.59
CA ALA A 179 24.01 1.33 0.70
C ALA A 179 24.94 1.42 -0.52
N ALA A 180 25.04 2.60 -1.14
CA ALA A 180 25.98 2.82 -2.26
C ALA A 180 27.44 2.66 -1.82
N GLU A 181 27.81 3.17 -0.66
CA GLU A 181 29.17 3.03 -0.11
C GLU A 181 29.54 1.57 0.15
N LEU A 182 28.62 0.76 0.66
CA LEU A 182 28.83 -0.68 0.84
C LEU A 182 29.00 -1.40 -0.50
N GLY A 183 28.08 -1.21 -1.44
CA GLY A 183 28.10 -1.93 -2.72
C GLY A 183 29.27 -1.52 -3.62
N ILE A 184 29.47 -0.23 -3.83
CA ILE A 184 30.59 0.27 -4.63
C ILE A 184 31.93 0.00 -3.92
N GLY A 185 31.95 0.13 -2.59
CA GLY A 185 33.14 -0.22 -1.79
C GLY A 185 33.54 -1.69 -1.95
N HIS A 186 32.56 -2.60 -1.97
CA HIS A 186 32.82 -4.02 -2.22
C HIS A 186 33.45 -4.25 -3.59
N LEU A 187 32.85 -3.70 -4.65
CA LEU A 187 33.38 -3.82 -6.01
C LEU A 187 34.78 -3.21 -6.15
N TYR A 188 35.01 -2.05 -5.51
CA TYR A 188 36.33 -1.41 -5.47
C TYR A 188 37.38 -2.29 -4.80
N ASN A 189 37.07 -2.90 -3.66
CA ASN A 189 37.97 -3.78 -2.90
C ASN A 189 38.33 -5.07 -3.67
N LEU A 190 37.43 -5.53 -4.55
CA LEU A 190 37.69 -6.62 -5.49
C LEU A 190 38.55 -6.20 -6.70
N GLY A 191 38.95 -4.94 -6.79
CA GLY A 191 39.82 -4.44 -7.83
C GLY A 191 39.11 -3.83 -9.03
N HIS A 192 37.77 -3.76 -9.04
CA HIS A 192 37.04 -3.16 -10.14
C HIS A 192 37.22 -1.64 -10.17
N ARG A 193 37.48 -1.08 -11.36
CA ARG A 193 37.68 0.37 -11.59
C ARG A 193 36.84 0.91 -12.75
N ARG A 194 36.28 0.04 -13.56
CA ARG A 194 35.29 0.37 -14.60
C ARG A 194 34.01 -0.39 -14.28
N ILE A 195 33.10 0.30 -13.61
CA ILE A 195 31.85 -0.23 -13.08
C ILE A 195 30.71 0.37 -13.88
N ALA A 196 29.91 -0.49 -14.50
CA ALA A 196 28.67 -0.07 -15.15
C ALA A 196 27.52 -0.01 -14.14
N VAL A 197 26.53 0.84 -14.39
CA VAL A 197 25.37 1.02 -13.51
C VAL A 197 24.08 0.84 -14.31
N ILE A 198 23.23 -0.06 -13.86
CA ILE A 198 21.85 -0.17 -14.34
C ILE A 198 20.98 0.62 -13.36
N LYS A 199 20.50 1.79 -13.79
CA LYS A 199 19.62 2.67 -13.03
C LYS A 199 18.19 2.11 -13.01
N GLY A 200 17.40 2.48 -11.98
CA GLY A 200 15.98 2.13 -11.88
C GLY A 200 15.12 2.77 -12.98
N GLN A 201 13.83 2.47 -12.97
CA GLN A 201 12.87 3.10 -13.87
C GLN A 201 12.68 4.58 -13.51
N GLU A 202 12.27 5.40 -14.45
CA GLU A 202 12.10 6.85 -14.26
C GLU A 202 10.97 7.21 -13.30
N PHE A 203 9.95 6.36 -13.21
CA PHE A 203 8.82 6.61 -12.32
C PHE A 203 9.15 6.38 -10.83
N SER A 204 10.18 5.61 -10.52
CA SER A 204 10.58 5.35 -9.12
C SER A 204 11.32 6.55 -8.55
N SER A 205 10.84 7.07 -7.43
CA SER A 205 11.46 8.19 -6.70
C SER A 205 12.87 7.85 -6.21
N ASP A 206 13.15 6.57 -5.95
CA ASP A 206 14.46 6.07 -5.54
C ASP A 206 15.53 6.18 -6.65
N THR A 207 15.15 6.21 -7.93
CA THR A 207 16.09 6.09 -9.06
C THR A 207 17.14 7.18 -9.07
N VAL A 208 16.72 8.43 -8.93
CA VAL A 208 17.63 9.59 -8.95
C VAL A 208 18.53 9.56 -7.72
N VAL A 209 17.94 9.41 -6.53
CA VAL A 209 18.67 9.43 -5.25
C VAL A 209 19.71 8.31 -5.20
N ARG A 210 19.36 7.09 -5.62
CA ARG A 210 20.31 5.96 -5.67
C ARG A 210 21.44 6.23 -6.66
N PHE A 211 21.13 6.74 -7.85
CA PHE A 211 22.16 7.02 -8.85
C PHE A 211 23.13 8.10 -8.38
N ASP A 212 22.62 9.17 -7.79
CA ASP A 212 23.46 10.25 -7.24
C ASP A 212 24.39 9.74 -6.15
N THR A 213 23.87 8.93 -5.22
CA THR A 213 24.70 8.34 -4.15
C THR A 213 25.72 7.33 -4.67
N ILE A 214 25.42 6.60 -5.76
CA ILE A 214 26.38 5.74 -6.45
C ILE A 214 27.51 6.60 -7.07
N CYS A 215 27.13 7.70 -7.72
CA CYS A 215 28.09 8.64 -8.30
C CYS A 215 29.04 9.19 -7.23
N ASP A 216 28.52 9.60 -6.09
CA ASP A 216 29.31 10.07 -4.94
C ASP A 216 30.25 8.97 -4.42
N ALA A 217 29.75 7.74 -4.29
CA ALA A 217 30.57 6.62 -3.81
C ALA A 217 31.71 6.25 -4.77
N LEU A 218 31.48 6.39 -6.09
CA LEU A 218 32.51 6.24 -7.13
C LEU A 218 33.54 7.38 -7.05
N ALA A 219 33.06 8.63 -6.98
CA ALA A 219 33.93 9.82 -6.90
C ALA A 219 34.86 9.81 -5.68
N LYS A 220 34.34 9.44 -4.51
CA LYS A 220 35.15 9.27 -3.26
C LYS A 220 36.29 8.27 -3.43
N ARG A 221 36.20 7.33 -4.38
CA ARG A 221 37.21 6.29 -4.65
C ARG A 221 38.07 6.61 -5.88
N GLY A 222 37.94 7.82 -6.44
CA GLY A 222 38.67 8.25 -7.61
C GLY A 222 38.27 7.50 -8.89
N ILE A 223 37.11 6.87 -8.92
CA ILE A 223 36.58 6.21 -10.14
C ILE A 223 35.76 7.25 -10.92
N PRO A 224 36.17 7.59 -12.17
CA PRO A 224 35.42 8.53 -12.99
C PRO A 224 34.07 7.93 -13.39
N ILE A 225 33.01 8.76 -13.33
CA ILE A 225 31.71 8.41 -13.80
C ILE A 225 31.71 8.48 -15.34
N ASP A 226 31.43 7.35 -15.99
CA ASP A 226 31.26 7.27 -17.44
C ASP A 226 29.77 7.05 -17.75
N MET A 227 29.09 8.10 -18.23
CA MET A 227 27.66 8.02 -18.54
C MET A 227 27.31 7.03 -19.65
N ARG A 228 28.30 6.58 -20.45
CA ARG A 228 28.11 5.51 -21.44
C ARG A 228 27.98 4.13 -20.76
N LEU A 229 28.41 4.03 -19.51
CA LEU A 229 28.25 2.85 -18.65
C LEU A 229 27.05 2.96 -17.69
N ALA A 230 26.22 3.98 -17.80
CA ALA A 230 25.01 4.17 -17.01
C ALA A 230 23.76 3.99 -17.91
N ILE A 231 23.03 2.90 -17.68
CA ILE A 231 21.86 2.54 -18.49
C ILE A 231 20.59 2.63 -17.63
N GLN A 232 19.54 3.24 -18.19
CA GLN A 232 18.23 3.35 -17.57
C GLN A 232 17.39 2.11 -17.86
N LEU A 233 16.77 1.49 -16.84
CA LEU A 233 15.74 0.46 -17.04
C LEU A 233 14.56 1.07 -17.80
N GLN A 234 14.09 0.36 -18.82
CA GLN A 234 12.94 0.75 -19.63
C GLN A 234 11.78 -0.21 -19.41
N GLY A 235 10.55 0.33 -19.36
CA GLY A 235 9.31 -0.46 -19.14
C GLY A 235 8.90 -0.49 -17.68
N ASP A 236 7.63 -0.83 -17.46
CA ASP A 236 6.95 -0.69 -16.17
C ASP A 236 6.87 -2.02 -15.40
N SER A 237 7.20 -3.12 -16.03
CA SER A 237 7.08 -4.46 -15.40
C SER A 237 8.27 -4.75 -14.48
N PRO A 238 8.04 -5.24 -13.25
CA PRO A 238 9.07 -5.75 -12.37
C PRO A 238 9.54 -7.16 -12.81
N SER A 239 10.17 -7.22 -13.99
CA SER A 239 10.57 -8.47 -14.65
C SER A 239 12.09 -8.51 -14.88
N PRO A 240 12.73 -9.70 -14.80
CA PRO A 240 14.13 -9.85 -15.20
C PRO A 240 14.43 -9.44 -16.64
N GLU A 241 13.44 -9.47 -17.55
CA GLU A 241 13.60 -9.09 -18.94
C GLU A 241 14.01 -7.64 -19.14
N VAL A 242 13.60 -6.72 -18.24
CA VAL A 242 14.05 -5.31 -18.31
C VAL A 242 15.53 -5.20 -17.99
N GLY A 243 16.03 -5.94 -17.02
CA GLY A 243 17.46 -6.03 -16.68
C GLY A 243 18.28 -6.70 -17.80
N TYR A 244 17.73 -7.76 -18.40
CA TYR A 244 18.34 -8.42 -19.56
C TYR A 244 18.50 -7.45 -20.74
N SER A 245 17.45 -6.72 -21.09
CA SER A 245 17.44 -5.74 -22.19
C SER A 245 18.43 -4.59 -21.92
N ALA A 246 18.45 -4.06 -20.69
CA ALA A 246 19.40 -3.03 -20.30
C ALA A 246 20.86 -3.51 -20.43
N MET A 247 21.13 -4.73 -19.97
CA MET A 247 22.48 -5.31 -20.09
C MET A 247 22.87 -5.56 -21.53
N LYS A 248 21.96 -6.05 -22.38
CA LYS A 248 22.22 -6.21 -23.83
C LYS A 248 22.56 -4.86 -24.50
N THR A 249 21.84 -3.80 -24.14
CA THR A 249 22.12 -2.45 -24.63
C THR A 249 23.51 -1.99 -24.17
N LEU A 250 23.86 -2.22 -22.91
CA LEU A 250 25.17 -1.88 -22.36
C LEU A 250 26.29 -2.64 -23.09
N LEU A 251 26.14 -3.94 -23.30
CA LEU A 251 27.12 -4.75 -24.04
C LEU A 251 27.27 -4.29 -25.50
N ALA A 252 26.19 -3.85 -26.13
CA ALA A 252 26.19 -3.37 -27.51
C ALA A 252 26.95 -2.02 -27.69
N THR A 253 27.19 -1.26 -26.60
CA THR A 253 28.01 -0.04 -26.67
C THR A 253 29.47 -0.31 -27.05
N GLY A 254 29.97 -1.55 -26.83
CA GLY A 254 31.37 -1.91 -26.98
C GLY A 254 32.28 -1.34 -25.88
N GLU A 255 31.75 -0.62 -24.91
CA GLU A 255 32.51 -0.07 -23.80
C GLU A 255 32.96 -1.18 -22.85
N LYS A 256 34.21 -1.10 -22.40
CA LYS A 256 34.76 -2.11 -21.47
C LYS A 256 34.37 -1.76 -20.04
N PHE A 257 33.85 -2.73 -19.30
CA PHE A 257 33.62 -2.68 -17.86
C PHE A 257 33.92 -4.04 -17.25
N THR A 258 34.13 -4.12 -15.96
CA THR A 258 34.50 -5.36 -15.26
C THR A 258 33.53 -5.73 -14.14
N ALA A 259 32.60 -4.86 -13.83
CA ALA A 259 31.52 -5.09 -12.88
C ALA A 259 30.28 -4.29 -13.29
N VAL A 260 29.12 -4.74 -12.82
CA VAL A 260 27.83 -4.04 -12.97
C VAL A 260 27.21 -3.88 -11.59
N PHE A 261 26.72 -2.68 -11.31
CA PHE A 261 25.89 -2.39 -10.15
C PHE A 261 24.45 -2.20 -10.67
N ALA A 262 23.55 -3.11 -10.28
CA ALA A 262 22.16 -3.07 -10.73
C ALA A 262 21.26 -2.42 -9.67
N PHE A 263 20.17 -1.78 -10.12
CA PHE A 263 19.21 -1.07 -9.28
C PHE A 263 18.58 -1.98 -8.21
N ASN A 264 18.22 -3.21 -8.59
CA ASN A 264 17.62 -4.21 -7.71
C ASN A 264 17.99 -5.63 -8.15
N ASP A 265 17.62 -6.63 -7.33
CA ASP A 265 17.93 -8.04 -7.56
C ASP A 265 17.30 -8.57 -8.85
N ILE A 266 16.07 -8.14 -9.17
CA ILE A 266 15.35 -8.60 -10.37
C ILE A 266 16.10 -8.16 -11.63
N SER A 267 16.54 -6.90 -11.68
CA SER A 267 17.34 -6.39 -12.80
C SER A 267 18.73 -7.02 -12.85
N ALA A 268 19.33 -7.35 -11.68
CA ALA A 268 20.61 -8.07 -11.64
C ALA A 268 20.47 -9.49 -12.20
N ILE A 269 19.40 -10.23 -11.86
CA ILE A 269 19.13 -11.56 -12.42
C ILE A 269 19.00 -11.50 -13.94
N GLY A 270 18.29 -10.48 -14.45
CA GLY A 270 18.19 -10.26 -15.89
C GLY A 270 19.54 -9.96 -16.54
N ALA A 271 20.34 -9.09 -15.93
CA ALA A 271 21.68 -8.74 -16.41
C ALA A 271 22.64 -9.94 -16.45
N ILE A 272 22.57 -10.85 -15.45
CA ILE A 272 23.40 -12.07 -15.43
C ILE A 272 23.07 -13.00 -16.62
N ARG A 273 21.81 -13.03 -17.03
CA ARG A 273 21.37 -13.88 -18.17
C ARG A 273 21.79 -13.36 -19.53
N ALA A 274 22.11 -12.07 -19.65
CA ALA A 274 22.50 -11.44 -20.90
C ALA A 274 23.93 -11.80 -21.36
#